data_ded12576983d41834490ef3350612f10
#
_entry.id   ded12576983d41834490ef3350612f10
#
_cell.length_a   1.000
_cell.length_b   1.000
_cell.length_c   1.000
_cell.angle_alpha   90.00
_cell.angle_beta   90.00
_cell.angle_gamma   90.00
#
_symmetry.space_group_name_H-M   'P 1'
#
loop_
_entity.id
_entity.type
_entity.pdbx_description
1 polymer ?
#
loop_
_entity_poly.entity_id
_entity_poly.type
_entity_poly.pdbx_seq_one_letter_code
_entity_poly.pdbx_strand_id
1 'polypeptide(L)'
;MNGCAFFVPGEICAAEFYRLDVMAFTPDNNSMERKTEVQRGTVLQKRKKVMGMAGKRKRRRNGRVSIFLLTMLITIAVGSVVLLVSWAFLGNRGMVLAAVTVEGEVFSLFGGNDAETEAAAETEQGKYADILNNPELMAQQNIYTITPAAEGEVSLVFAGDILFDDGYSIMAKMKSRGQGIEGSIDSGLLGVMRDADIFMVNNEFTYTKRGAPTPGKAFTFRADPAHASLLHDMGADLVSLANNHAYDYGEVSLTDTLDTLQSIGMPYAGAGRNLAEAVRPVYYIAGDLKIAFLSATQIERVDNPDTKGATETSPGVFRCRDVDMLLQSVSEAKANSDFVVVYIHWGTESTTELDWAQKEQAPRIASAGADLIIGDHPHVLQGIDYIGNTPVIYSLGNFLFNSKTQDTCLVRAILDEESGSLKSFQFIPALQKDCRTTIHEGTEKARVIGHMRSLSPKVQIDEEGYVAVPEN
;
A
#
# COMPACT_ATOMS: atom_id res chain seq x y z
N MET A 1 -43.27 -25.76 -50.69
CA MET A 1 -42.59 -26.78 -51.51
C MET A 1 -41.16 -26.74 -51.12
N ASN A 2 -40.76 -27.68 -50.32
CA ASN A 2 -39.65 -28.64 -50.46
C ASN A 2 -38.29 -28.00 -50.70
N GLY A 3 -37.22 -28.29 -50.05
CA GLY A 3 -36.94 -29.34 -49.05
C GLY A 3 -35.44 -29.36 -48.79
N CYS A 4 -35.13 -29.96 -47.66
CA CYS A 4 -33.99 -30.79 -47.31
C CYS A 4 -32.58 -30.27 -47.58
N ALA A 5 -31.81 -29.98 -46.53
CA ALA A 5 -30.84 -30.85 -45.84
C ALA A 5 -29.71 -31.43 -46.72
N PHE A 6 -28.45 -31.14 -46.33
CA PHE A 6 -27.44 -32.21 -46.11
C PHE A 6 -26.24 -31.69 -45.30
N PHE A 7 -25.92 -32.44 -44.29
CA PHE A 7 -24.72 -32.43 -43.44
C PHE A 7 -23.53 -33.01 -44.23
N VAL A 8 -22.30 -32.46 -44.07
CA VAL A 8 -21.06 -33.23 -44.13
C VAL A 8 -20.03 -32.62 -43.16
N PRO A 9 -19.36 -33.42 -42.33
CA PRO A 9 -18.38 -32.98 -41.36
C PRO A 9 -16.94 -33.17 -41.86
N GLY A 10 -16.03 -32.42 -41.30
CA GLY A 10 -14.63 -32.80 -41.20
C GLY A 10 -13.66 -31.87 -41.92
N GLU A 11 -12.91 -31.11 -41.17
CA GLU A 11 -11.46 -31.12 -41.27
C GLU A 11 -10.85 -30.37 -40.06
N ILE A 12 -10.07 -31.14 -39.31
CA ILE A 12 -9.23 -30.75 -38.22
C ILE A 12 -8.01 -30.03 -38.81
N CYS A 13 -7.78 -28.76 -38.50
CA CYS A 13 -6.49 -28.14 -38.77
C CYS A 13 -5.71 -28.00 -37.47
N ALA A 14 -4.51 -28.54 -37.55
CA ALA A 14 -3.54 -28.76 -36.49
C ALA A 14 -3.06 -27.43 -35.83
N ALA A 15 -2.96 -27.48 -34.52
CA ALA A 15 -2.23 -26.51 -33.76
C ALA A 15 -0.72 -26.74 -33.93
N GLU A 16 0.00 -25.73 -34.38
CA GLU A 16 1.46 -25.72 -34.36
C GLU A 16 1.95 -25.55 -32.93
N PHE A 17 2.54 -26.60 -32.39
CA PHE A 17 3.32 -26.61 -31.17
C PHE A 17 4.67 -25.94 -31.43
N TYR A 18 4.91 -24.77 -30.81
CA TYR A 18 6.26 -24.27 -30.63
C TYR A 18 6.99 -25.11 -29.59
N ARG A 19 7.98 -25.86 -30.05
CA ARG A 19 8.94 -26.62 -29.24
C ARG A 19 9.88 -25.61 -28.54
N LEU A 20 9.80 -25.50 -27.23
CA LEU A 20 10.85 -24.93 -26.40
C LEU A 20 11.89 -26.02 -26.10
N ASP A 21 13.09 -25.86 -26.65
CA ASP A 21 14.25 -26.66 -26.29
C ASP A 21 14.67 -26.36 -24.86
N VAL A 22 14.35 -27.26 -23.94
CA VAL A 22 14.90 -27.29 -22.61
C VAL A 22 16.28 -27.93 -22.67
N MET A 23 17.33 -27.12 -22.54
CA MET A 23 18.68 -27.64 -22.27
C MET A 23 18.70 -28.27 -20.88
N ALA A 24 18.70 -29.61 -20.86
CA ALA A 24 18.93 -30.37 -19.63
C ALA A 24 20.41 -30.27 -19.26
N PHE A 25 20.71 -29.60 -18.13
CA PHE A 25 21.99 -29.72 -17.45
C PHE A 25 21.98 -30.98 -16.59
N THR A 26 22.74 -32.00 -16.97
CA THR A 26 23.08 -33.13 -16.11
C THR A 26 24.21 -32.72 -15.18
N PRO A 27 24.10 -32.88 -13.87
CA PRO A 27 25.23 -32.66 -12.98
C PRO A 27 26.17 -33.87 -13.02
N ASP A 28 27.44 -33.59 -13.24
CA ASP A 28 28.56 -34.53 -13.23
C ASP A 28 28.83 -35.02 -11.78
N ASN A 29 28.68 -36.34 -11.57
CA ASN A 29 28.67 -36.98 -10.25
C ASN A 29 30.08 -37.32 -9.71
N ASN A 30 31.14 -36.59 -10.09
CA ASN A 30 32.54 -36.97 -9.74
C ASN A 30 33.28 -35.97 -8.81
N SER A 31 32.58 -35.07 -8.14
CA SER A 31 33.26 -34.13 -7.21
C SER A 31 32.90 -34.29 -5.71
N MET A 32 32.12 -35.30 -5.34
CA MET A 32 31.69 -35.50 -3.93
C MET A 32 32.49 -36.49 -3.11
N GLU A 33 33.44 -37.23 -3.68
CA GLU A 33 34.22 -38.21 -2.91
C GLU A 33 35.56 -37.72 -2.33
N ARG A 34 36.00 -36.46 -2.58
CA ARG A 34 37.28 -35.96 -2.08
C ARG A 34 37.20 -34.99 -0.89
N LYS A 35 36.03 -34.76 -0.32
CA LYS A 35 35.89 -33.83 0.84
C LYS A 35 35.61 -34.50 2.19
N THR A 36 35.50 -35.81 2.25
CA THR A 36 35.15 -36.52 3.49
C THR A 36 36.37 -37.10 4.26
N GLU A 37 37.59 -37.01 3.75
CA GLU A 37 38.78 -37.59 4.41
C GLU A 37 39.66 -36.58 5.19
N VAL A 38 39.42 -35.28 5.10
CA VAL A 38 40.22 -34.24 5.80
C VAL A 38 39.62 -33.82 7.17
N GLN A 39 38.38 -34.24 7.49
CA GLN A 39 37.77 -33.83 8.76
C GLN A 39 37.84 -34.89 9.90
N ARG A 40 38.47 -36.04 9.72
CA ARG A 40 38.64 -37.04 10.79
C ARG A 40 39.95 -36.96 11.58
N GLY A 41 40.89 -36.09 11.20
CA GLY A 41 42.23 -35.94 11.81
C GLY A 41 42.33 -34.97 12.99
N THR A 42 41.35 -34.13 13.28
CA THR A 42 41.56 -32.97 14.20
C THR A 42 40.79 -33.08 15.55
N VAL A 43 40.09 -34.16 15.84
CA VAL A 43 39.29 -34.29 17.08
C VAL A 43 39.99 -35.06 18.19
N LEU A 44 41.16 -35.68 17.98
CA LEU A 44 41.86 -36.55 18.95
C LEU A 44 43.00 -35.90 19.71
N GLN A 45 43.30 -34.60 19.56
CA GLN A 45 44.39 -33.93 20.27
C GLN A 45 44.03 -32.92 21.34
N LYS A 46 42.77 -32.75 21.72
CA LYS A 46 42.32 -31.76 22.75
C LYS A 46 41.74 -32.37 24.04
N ARG A 47 42.10 -33.60 24.39
CA ARG A 47 41.66 -34.23 25.67
C ARG A 47 42.78 -34.59 26.66
N LYS A 48 43.90 -33.87 26.71
CA LYS A 48 44.92 -34.06 27.75
C LYS A 48 45.51 -32.73 28.26
N LYS A 49 44.71 -31.83 28.82
CA LYS A 49 45.23 -30.72 29.66
C LYS A 49 44.14 -30.04 30.48
N VAL A 50 43.47 -30.77 31.37
CA VAL A 50 42.74 -30.20 32.51
C VAL A 50 42.81 -31.20 33.65
N MET A 51 43.93 -31.20 34.37
CA MET A 51 44.02 -31.68 35.75
C MET A 51 45.16 -30.94 36.42
N GLY A 52 44.84 -30.14 37.42
CA GLY A 52 45.84 -29.55 38.33
C GLY A 52 45.69 -28.06 38.49
N MET A 53 44.91 -27.62 39.44
CA MET A 53 45.29 -26.64 40.46
C MET A 53 44.04 -26.21 41.26
N ALA A 54 43.89 -26.86 42.39
CA ALA A 54 43.05 -26.37 43.49
C ALA A 54 43.86 -25.30 44.26
N GLY A 55 43.29 -24.11 44.46
CA GLY A 55 43.98 -23.06 45.21
C GLY A 55 43.13 -21.85 45.55
N LYS A 56 42.52 -21.91 46.75
CA LYS A 56 42.15 -20.77 47.60
C LYS A 56 41.10 -19.77 47.13
N ARG A 57 39.85 -19.98 47.52
CA ARG A 57 38.78 -18.99 47.65
C ARG A 57 39.16 -17.91 48.70
N LYS A 58 39.31 -16.65 48.27
CA LYS A 58 39.22 -15.47 49.13
C LYS A 58 37.90 -14.75 48.86
N ARG A 59 37.03 -14.68 49.87
CA ARG A 59 35.75 -13.97 49.88
C ARG A 59 35.95 -12.50 49.52
N ARG A 60 35.37 -12.01 48.42
CA ARG A 60 35.10 -10.59 48.17
C ARG A 60 33.58 -10.42 48.00
N ARG A 61 32.94 -10.06 49.10
CA ARG A 61 31.59 -9.56 49.19
C ARG A 61 31.78 -8.04 49.24
N ASN A 62 31.43 -7.29 48.19
CA ASN A 62 31.05 -5.86 48.17
C ASN A 62 31.04 -5.23 46.74
N GLY A 63 31.12 -6.01 45.67
CA GLY A 63 31.12 -5.42 44.29
C GLY A 63 29.74 -5.34 43.59
N ARG A 64 28.75 -6.13 44.06
CA ARG A 64 27.48 -6.23 43.29
C ARG A 64 26.47 -5.09 43.51
N VAL A 65 26.51 -4.45 44.69
CA VAL A 65 25.62 -3.31 45.01
C VAL A 65 26.10 -2.03 44.30
N SER A 66 27.41 -1.85 44.12
CA SER A 66 27.97 -0.67 43.47
C SER A 66 27.76 -0.67 41.94
N ILE A 67 27.75 -1.87 41.32
CA ILE A 67 27.48 -1.99 39.86
C ILE A 67 26.01 -1.71 39.55
N PHE A 68 25.09 -2.18 40.41
CA PHE A 68 23.65 -1.96 40.21
C PHE A 68 23.28 -0.46 40.36
N LEU A 69 23.85 0.24 41.35
CA LEU A 69 23.65 1.68 41.51
C LEU A 69 24.30 2.49 40.38
N LEU A 70 25.43 2.06 39.85
CA LEU A 70 26.10 2.73 38.75
C LEU A 70 25.33 2.55 37.41
N THR A 71 24.80 1.36 37.15
CA THR A 71 23.94 1.14 35.98
C THR A 71 22.63 1.92 36.06
N MET A 72 22.01 1.99 37.23
CA MET A 72 20.79 2.78 37.43
C MET A 72 21.02 4.28 37.21
N LEU A 73 22.13 4.83 37.70
CA LEU A 73 22.52 6.23 37.50
C LEU A 73 22.87 6.54 36.03
N ILE A 74 23.51 5.62 35.33
CA ILE A 74 23.80 5.77 33.89
C ILE A 74 22.50 5.73 33.08
N THR A 75 21.53 4.86 33.40
CA THR A 75 20.26 4.78 32.71
C THR A 75 19.45 6.06 32.90
N ILE A 76 19.43 6.63 34.11
CA ILE A 76 18.77 7.91 34.39
C ILE A 76 19.46 9.08 33.65
N ALA A 77 20.80 9.11 33.61
CA ALA A 77 21.54 10.14 32.91
C ALA A 77 21.35 10.07 31.38
N VAL A 78 21.33 8.88 30.79
CA VAL A 78 21.05 8.67 29.36
C VAL A 78 19.60 9.05 29.02
N GLY A 79 18.64 8.66 29.86
CA GLY A 79 17.23 9.05 29.70
C GLY A 79 17.04 10.57 29.74
N SER A 80 17.73 11.26 30.63
CA SER A 80 17.68 12.74 30.73
C SER A 80 18.29 13.43 29.52
N VAL A 81 19.39 12.90 28.98
CA VAL A 81 20.04 13.43 27.75
C VAL A 81 19.16 13.21 26.53
N VAL A 82 18.51 12.05 26.41
CA VAL A 82 17.57 11.76 25.30
C VAL A 82 16.38 12.71 25.37
N LEU A 83 15.82 12.99 26.55
CA LEU A 83 14.72 13.95 26.72
C LEU A 83 15.14 15.39 26.37
N LEU A 84 16.37 15.80 26.76
CA LEU A 84 16.88 17.13 26.43
C LEU A 84 17.21 17.30 24.93
N VAL A 85 17.72 16.26 24.30
CA VAL A 85 17.99 16.27 22.85
C VAL A 85 16.66 16.24 22.06
N SER A 86 15.69 15.45 22.49
CA SER A 86 14.36 15.45 21.90
C SER A 86 13.66 16.82 22.04
N TRP A 87 13.83 17.49 23.19
CA TRP A 87 13.31 18.84 23.40
C TRP A 87 13.99 19.90 22.53
N ALA A 88 15.30 19.77 22.26
CA ALA A 88 16.05 20.68 21.41
C ALA A 88 15.78 20.50 19.91
N PHE A 89 15.40 19.28 19.46
CA PHE A 89 15.10 18.99 18.06
C PHE A 89 13.62 19.15 17.70
N LEU A 90 12.70 19.12 18.66
CA LEU A 90 11.26 19.28 18.45
C LEU A 90 10.78 20.70 18.76
N GLY A 91 11.49 21.69 18.24
CA GLY A 91 11.06 23.07 18.33
C GLY A 91 9.60 23.28 17.91
N ASN A 92 8.76 23.61 18.86
CA ASN A 92 7.45 24.25 18.69
C ASN A 92 6.31 23.46 18.01
N ARG A 93 6.11 22.19 18.35
CA ARG A 93 4.81 21.53 18.15
C ARG A 93 4.37 20.89 19.48
N GLY A 94 3.14 21.22 19.91
CA GLY A 94 2.62 20.94 21.24
C GLY A 94 2.78 19.48 21.69
N MET A 95 3.46 19.32 22.82
CA MET A 95 3.57 18.03 23.51
C MET A 95 2.37 17.85 24.44
N VAL A 96 1.59 16.81 24.21
CA VAL A 96 0.66 16.30 25.21
C VAL A 96 1.48 15.55 26.27
N LEU A 97 1.57 16.11 27.47
CA LEU A 97 2.17 15.44 28.62
C LEU A 97 1.19 14.42 29.19
N ALA A 98 1.54 13.13 29.12
CA ALA A 98 0.82 12.10 29.86
C ALA A 98 1.08 12.28 31.37
N ALA A 99 0.04 12.55 32.13
CA ALA A 99 0.10 12.57 33.60
C ALA A 99 0.12 11.13 34.12
N VAL A 100 1.15 10.77 34.88
CA VAL A 100 1.20 9.51 35.64
C VAL A 100 0.63 9.79 37.04
N THR A 101 -0.55 9.24 37.32
CA THR A 101 -1.13 9.23 38.67
C THR A 101 -0.65 8.01 39.45
N VAL A 102 0.00 8.22 40.58
CA VAL A 102 0.25 7.22 41.60
C VAL A 102 -0.43 7.71 42.88
N GLU A 103 -1.40 6.96 43.39
CA GLU A 103 -2.08 7.14 44.67
C GLU A 103 -2.73 8.50 44.93
N GLY A 104 -3.54 9.02 43.99
CA GLY A 104 -4.55 10.03 44.31
C GLY A 104 -4.04 11.46 44.64
N GLU A 105 -2.76 11.76 44.52
CA GLU A 105 -2.24 13.13 44.69
C GLU A 105 -1.45 13.59 43.45
N VAL A 106 -1.82 14.77 42.93
CA VAL A 106 -1.14 15.44 41.82
C VAL A 106 -0.01 16.29 42.39
N PHE A 107 1.25 15.91 42.15
CA PHE A 107 2.40 16.74 42.43
C PHE A 107 2.69 17.69 41.27
N SER A 108 2.45 18.99 41.46
CA SER A 108 2.91 20.04 40.56
C SER A 108 4.37 20.39 40.86
N LEU A 109 5.29 20.19 39.93
CA LEU A 109 6.73 20.40 40.11
C LEU A 109 7.22 21.82 39.73
N PHE A 110 6.36 22.74 39.36
CA PHE A 110 6.75 24.12 39.10
C PHE A 110 5.68 25.10 39.67
N GLY A 111 6.00 25.75 40.78
CA GLY A 111 5.25 26.88 41.27
C GLY A 111 5.67 28.15 40.55
N GLY A 112 4.73 28.84 39.96
CA GLY A 112 4.86 30.17 39.38
C GLY A 112 3.46 30.71 39.20
N ASN A 113 3.20 31.87 39.89
CA ASN A 113 1.92 32.50 40.07
C ASN A 113 1.18 32.86 38.77
N ASP A 114 -0.11 32.61 38.83
CA ASP A 114 -1.22 33.41 38.33
C ASP A 114 -1.23 33.88 36.88
N ALA A 115 -1.84 33.06 36.05
CA ALA A 115 -2.97 33.43 35.19
C ALA A 115 -3.53 32.10 34.62
N GLU A 116 -4.68 31.71 35.11
CA GLU A 116 -5.53 30.75 34.40
C GLU A 116 -5.83 31.32 33.01
N THR A 117 -5.01 30.91 32.06
CA THR A 117 -5.43 30.84 30.67
C THR A 117 -5.58 29.35 30.43
N GLU A 118 -6.75 28.81 30.76
CA GLU A 118 -7.24 27.65 30.01
C GLU A 118 -7.12 28.08 28.56
N ALA A 119 -6.11 27.57 27.87
CA ALA A 119 -6.16 27.49 26.43
C ALA A 119 -7.34 26.53 26.15
N ALA A 120 -8.53 27.11 25.97
CA ALA A 120 -9.65 26.38 25.40
C ALA A 120 -9.09 25.77 24.16
N ALA A 121 -9.10 24.43 24.09
CA ALA A 121 -8.86 23.74 22.84
C ALA A 121 -9.82 24.39 21.85
N GLU A 122 -9.29 25.02 20.80
CA GLU A 122 -10.12 25.58 19.73
C GLU A 122 -10.98 24.43 19.24
N THR A 123 -12.28 24.49 19.52
CA THR A 123 -13.24 23.51 19.03
C THR A 123 -13.37 23.74 17.55
N GLU A 124 -13.11 22.71 16.76
CA GLU A 124 -13.36 22.71 15.33
C GLU A 124 -14.78 23.17 15.05
N GLN A 125 -14.93 24.08 14.08
CA GLN A 125 -16.21 24.57 13.58
C GLN A 125 -16.38 24.08 12.15
N GLY A 126 -17.60 23.85 11.70
CA GLY A 126 -17.88 23.39 10.35
C GLY A 126 -18.82 22.20 10.33
N LYS A 127 -19.06 21.69 9.13
CA LYS A 127 -20.02 20.60 8.85
C LYS A 127 -19.74 19.31 9.66
N TYR A 128 -18.49 19.02 9.96
CA TYR A 128 -18.07 17.80 10.65
C TYR A 128 -17.52 18.05 12.06
N ALA A 129 -17.81 19.20 12.66
CA ALA A 129 -17.32 19.59 13.97
C ALA A 129 -17.61 18.53 15.06
N ASP A 130 -18.80 17.94 15.08
CA ASP A 130 -19.17 16.90 16.06
C ASP A 130 -18.28 15.64 15.95
N ILE A 131 -17.80 15.33 14.76
CA ILE A 131 -16.88 14.21 14.51
C ILE A 131 -15.47 14.62 14.88
N LEU A 132 -15.00 15.77 14.39
CA LEU A 132 -13.64 16.25 14.56
C LEU A 132 -13.30 16.51 16.05
N ASN A 133 -14.29 16.92 16.84
CA ASN A 133 -14.16 17.11 18.28
C ASN A 133 -14.27 15.78 19.09
N ASN A 134 -14.39 14.63 18.42
CA ASN A 134 -14.52 13.31 19.05
C ASN A 134 -13.50 12.31 18.51
N PRO A 135 -12.25 12.26 19.03
CA PRO A 135 -11.20 11.35 18.56
C PRO A 135 -11.56 9.86 18.66
N GLU A 136 -12.38 9.47 19.65
CA GLU A 136 -12.83 8.07 19.80
C GLU A 136 -13.76 7.67 18.66
N LEU A 137 -14.68 8.56 18.28
CA LEU A 137 -15.58 8.37 17.15
C LEU A 137 -14.81 8.31 15.84
N MET A 138 -13.82 9.19 15.64
CA MET A 138 -12.94 9.17 14.49
C MET A 138 -12.22 7.83 14.36
N ALA A 139 -11.59 7.35 15.44
CA ALA A 139 -10.89 6.06 15.45
C ALA A 139 -11.87 4.89 15.18
N GLN A 140 -13.04 4.91 15.80
CA GLN A 140 -14.07 3.89 15.60
C GLN A 140 -14.57 3.84 14.15
N GLN A 141 -14.72 4.99 13.51
CA GLN A 141 -15.22 5.12 12.14
C GLN A 141 -14.11 5.10 11.07
N ASN A 142 -12.82 4.96 11.47
CA ASN A 142 -11.67 4.98 10.56
C ASN A 142 -11.55 6.30 9.79
N ILE A 143 -11.70 7.43 10.52
CA ILE A 143 -11.67 8.78 9.98
C ILE A 143 -10.32 9.42 10.28
N TYR A 144 -9.71 10.00 9.26
CA TYR A 144 -8.49 10.79 9.30
C TYR A 144 -8.79 12.23 8.89
N THR A 145 -7.89 13.15 9.20
CA THR A 145 -8.05 14.57 8.86
C THR A 145 -6.84 15.07 8.09
N ILE A 146 -7.09 15.95 7.16
CA ILE A 146 -6.07 16.73 6.45
C ILE A 146 -6.51 18.19 6.36
N THR A 147 -5.53 19.08 6.23
CA THR A 147 -5.78 20.47 5.88
C THR A 147 -5.46 20.62 4.39
N PRO A 148 -6.42 20.94 3.53
CA PRO A 148 -6.17 21.13 2.10
C PRO A 148 -5.08 22.17 1.85
N ALA A 149 -4.20 21.89 0.89
CA ALA A 149 -3.11 22.80 0.53
C ALA A 149 -3.60 24.03 -0.23
N ALA A 150 -4.69 23.91 -0.96
CA ALA A 150 -5.33 24.98 -1.73
C ALA A 150 -6.71 25.32 -1.15
N GLU A 151 -7.03 26.58 -0.99
CA GLU A 151 -8.34 27.06 -0.52
C GLU A 151 -9.45 26.65 -1.52
N GLY A 152 -10.49 26.00 -1.03
CA GLY A 152 -11.67 25.58 -1.81
C GLY A 152 -11.45 24.39 -2.74
N GLU A 153 -10.29 23.70 -2.65
CA GLU A 153 -9.98 22.53 -3.46
C GLU A 153 -9.35 21.43 -2.64
N VAL A 154 -9.68 20.16 -2.95
CA VAL A 154 -9.01 18.99 -2.41
C VAL A 154 -8.43 18.17 -3.54
N SER A 155 -7.12 17.91 -3.49
CA SER A 155 -6.38 17.17 -4.50
C SER A 155 -6.21 15.70 -4.10
N LEU A 156 -6.67 14.78 -4.96
CA LEU A 156 -6.47 13.35 -4.83
C LEU A 156 -5.51 12.89 -5.93
N VAL A 157 -4.49 12.10 -5.57
CA VAL A 157 -3.57 11.47 -6.53
C VAL A 157 -3.58 9.97 -6.36
N PHE A 158 -3.50 9.24 -7.47
CA PHE A 158 -3.50 7.78 -7.49
C PHE A 158 -2.35 7.25 -8.35
N ALA A 159 -1.68 6.20 -7.87
CA ALA A 159 -0.72 5.42 -8.63
C ALA A 159 -1.11 3.95 -8.63
N GLY A 160 -0.64 3.18 -9.62
CA GLY A 160 -0.87 1.74 -9.72
C GLY A 160 0.05 0.92 -8.80
N ASP A 161 0.46 -0.26 -9.28
CA ASP A 161 1.12 -1.29 -8.49
C ASP A 161 2.54 -0.90 -8.08
N ILE A 162 2.87 -1.04 -6.79
CA ILE A 162 4.23 -0.94 -6.26
C ILE A 162 4.71 -2.26 -5.67
N LEU A 163 6.05 -2.48 -5.66
CA LEU A 163 6.71 -3.65 -5.08
C LEU A 163 8.02 -3.25 -4.40
N PHE A 164 8.20 -3.64 -3.12
CA PHE A 164 9.44 -3.42 -2.35
C PHE A 164 10.10 -4.73 -1.91
N ASP A 165 10.01 -5.78 -2.73
CA ASP A 165 10.54 -7.11 -2.43
C ASP A 165 12.05 -7.18 -2.69
N ASP A 166 12.84 -7.54 -1.65
CA ASP A 166 14.30 -7.74 -1.74
C ASP A 166 14.70 -8.93 -2.62
N GLY A 167 13.80 -9.86 -2.88
CA GLY A 167 14.00 -10.99 -3.78
C GLY A 167 13.93 -10.61 -5.27
N TYR A 168 13.49 -9.38 -5.58
CA TYR A 168 13.34 -8.87 -6.93
C TYR A 168 14.28 -7.70 -7.21
N SER A 169 14.45 -7.38 -8.49
CA SER A 169 15.41 -6.35 -8.94
C SER A 169 15.10 -4.94 -8.41
N ILE A 170 13.85 -4.67 -8.03
CA ILE A 170 13.40 -3.34 -7.60
C ILE A 170 14.23 -2.81 -6.42
N MET A 171 14.34 -3.58 -5.33
CA MET A 171 15.10 -3.15 -4.14
C MET A 171 16.61 -3.16 -4.37
N ALA A 172 17.14 -4.12 -5.16
CA ALA A 172 18.53 -4.15 -5.52
C ALA A 172 18.94 -2.91 -6.32
N LYS A 173 18.10 -2.48 -7.27
CA LYS A 173 18.32 -1.26 -8.07
C LYS A 173 18.18 0.00 -7.22
N MET A 174 17.19 0.10 -6.35
CA MET A 174 17.01 1.20 -5.40
C MET A 174 18.26 1.34 -4.52
N LYS A 175 18.73 0.26 -3.90
CA LYS A 175 19.95 0.23 -3.08
C LYS A 175 21.19 0.63 -3.87
N SER A 176 21.34 0.18 -5.13
CA SER A 176 22.49 0.51 -5.96
C SER A 176 22.56 1.99 -6.35
N ARG A 177 21.43 2.68 -6.44
CA ARG A 177 21.35 4.13 -6.71
C ARG A 177 21.66 4.97 -5.47
N GLY A 178 21.46 4.43 -4.25
CA GLY A 178 21.89 5.04 -2.99
C GLY A 178 21.08 6.27 -2.54
N GLN A 179 19.92 6.53 -3.17
CA GLN A 179 19.08 7.72 -2.91
C GLN A 179 17.69 7.36 -2.40
N GLY A 180 17.45 6.09 -1.97
CA GLY A 180 16.14 5.67 -1.54
C GLY A 180 15.08 5.82 -2.64
N ILE A 181 13.92 6.38 -2.27
CA ILE A 181 12.79 6.55 -3.20
C ILE A 181 13.11 7.55 -4.32
N GLU A 182 13.88 8.61 -4.04
CA GLU A 182 14.30 9.61 -5.02
C GLU A 182 15.17 9.02 -6.15
N GLY A 183 15.89 7.92 -5.86
CA GLY A 183 16.64 7.17 -6.88
C GLY A 183 15.74 6.31 -7.78
N SER A 184 14.51 6.08 -7.38
CA SER A 184 13.56 5.18 -8.07
C SER A 184 12.34 5.89 -8.65
N ILE A 185 12.02 7.08 -8.20
CA ILE A 185 10.96 7.95 -8.76
C ILE A 185 11.60 9.32 -9.01
N ASP A 186 11.30 9.94 -10.14
CA ASP A 186 11.85 11.27 -10.41
C ASP A 186 11.18 12.37 -9.57
N SER A 187 11.85 13.52 -9.48
CA SER A 187 11.39 14.64 -8.67
C SER A 187 10.07 15.25 -9.16
N GLY A 188 9.76 15.16 -10.46
CA GLY A 188 8.50 15.66 -11.01
C GLY A 188 7.31 14.85 -10.51
N LEU A 189 7.40 13.51 -10.58
CA LEU A 189 6.37 12.62 -10.04
C LEU A 189 6.27 12.72 -8.52
N LEU A 190 7.43 12.73 -7.81
CA LEU A 190 7.45 12.89 -6.35
C LEU A 190 6.82 14.22 -5.92
N GLY A 191 7.01 15.30 -6.68
CA GLY A 191 6.33 16.57 -6.45
C GLY A 191 4.80 16.39 -6.52
N VAL A 192 4.29 15.82 -7.61
CA VAL A 192 2.84 15.58 -7.77
C VAL A 192 2.26 14.72 -6.64
N MET A 193 2.99 13.70 -6.19
CA MET A 193 2.55 12.78 -5.15
C MET A 193 2.58 13.43 -3.76
N ARG A 194 3.64 14.16 -3.43
CA ARG A 194 3.85 14.79 -2.10
C ARG A 194 3.05 16.09 -1.92
N ASP A 195 2.69 16.77 -3.03
CA ASP A 195 1.89 17.99 -3.03
C ASP A 195 0.38 17.68 -3.07
N ALA A 196 -0.01 16.41 -3.23
CA ALA A 196 -1.40 15.99 -3.11
C ALA A 196 -1.87 16.06 -1.66
N ASP A 197 -3.15 16.43 -1.46
CA ASP A 197 -3.76 16.35 -0.14
C ASP A 197 -3.96 14.90 0.29
N ILE A 198 -4.30 14.00 -0.65
CA ILE A 198 -4.38 12.55 -0.40
C ILE A 198 -3.75 11.81 -1.59
N PHE A 199 -2.69 11.05 -1.33
CA PHE A 199 -2.07 10.15 -2.31
C PHE A 199 -2.31 8.70 -1.94
N MET A 200 -2.97 7.94 -2.83
CA MET A 200 -3.27 6.52 -2.68
C MET A 200 -2.54 5.66 -3.72
N VAL A 201 -2.03 4.49 -3.30
CA VAL A 201 -1.29 3.55 -4.16
C VAL A 201 -1.63 2.10 -3.83
N ASN A 202 -1.51 1.17 -4.81
CA ASN A 202 -1.69 -0.25 -4.55
C ASN A 202 -0.40 -0.90 -4.03
N ASN A 203 -0.44 -1.38 -2.78
CA ASN A 203 0.63 -2.14 -2.15
C ASN A 203 0.46 -3.62 -2.49
N GLU A 204 1.04 -4.08 -3.61
CA GLU A 204 0.81 -5.42 -4.17
C GLU A 204 1.82 -6.45 -3.65
N PHE A 205 2.05 -6.47 -2.36
CA PHE A 205 2.94 -7.41 -1.67
C PHE A 205 2.66 -7.42 -0.16
N THR A 206 3.29 -8.34 0.58
CA THR A 206 3.17 -8.41 2.03
C THR A 206 4.43 -7.91 2.74
N TYR A 207 4.27 -7.22 3.88
CA TYR A 207 5.38 -6.88 4.80
C TYR A 207 5.54 -7.99 5.82
N THR A 208 6.47 -8.94 5.59
CA THR A 208 6.69 -10.05 6.51
C THR A 208 8.08 -10.68 6.37
N LYS A 209 8.59 -11.21 7.48
CA LYS A 209 9.75 -12.14 7.50
C LYS A 209 9.32 -13.58 7.79
N ARG A 210 8.02 -13.83 7.92
CA ARG A 210 7.43 -15.10 8.33
C ARG A 210 6.64 -15.75 7.20
N GLY A 211 6.13 -16.95 7.46
CA GLY A 211 5.30 -17.67 6.49
C GLY A 211 6.11 -18.42 5.43
N ALA A 212 5.38 -19.12 4.58
CA ALA A 212 5.90 -19.83 3.42
C ALA A 212 5.13 -19.38 2.18
N PRO A 213 5.77 -19.34 0.99
CA PRO A 213 5.10 -18.94 -0.24
C PRO A 213 3.90 -19.84 -0.52
N THR A 214 2.83 -19.26 -1.02
CA THR A 214 1.59 -19.97 -1.38
C THR A 214 1.90 -21.06 -2.42
N PRO A 215 1.61 -22.34 -2.12
CA PRO A 215 1.92 -23.43 -3.03
C PRO A 215 1.25 -23.28 -4.40
N GLY A 216 2.02 -23.49 -5.47
CA GLY A 216 1.52 -23.44 -6.85
C GLY A 216 1.27 -22.04 -7.39
N LYS A 217 1.53 -20.96 -6.64
CA LYS A 217 1.51 -19.60 -7.13
C LYS A 217 2.84 -19.28 -7.84
N ALA A 218 2.76 -18.76 -9.07
CA ALA A 218 3.95 -18.50 -9.89
C ALA A 218 4.82 -17.38 -9.33
N PHE A 219 4.19 -16.34 -8.80
CA PHE A 219 4.86 -15.18 -8.19
C PHE A 219 4.31 -14.96 -6.79
N THR A 220 5.20 -14.77 -5.83
CA THR A 220 4.87 -14.44 -4.45
C THR A 220 5.78 -13.32 -3.99
N PHE A 221 5.20 -12.26 -3.41
CA PHE A 221 5.89 -11.03 -3.06
C PHE A 221 5.87 -10.77 -1.56
N ARG A 222 7.05 -10.42 -1.02
CA ARG A 222 7.18 -9.94 0.35
C ARG A 222 8.31 -8.93 0.50
N ALA A 223 8.10 -7.94 1.32
CA ALA A 223 9.10 -6.97 1.72
C ALA A 223 9.53 -7.15 3.17
N ASP A 224 10.74 -6.71 3.51
CA ASP A 224 11.11 -6.47 4.89
C ASP A 224 10.17 -5.39 5.47
N PRO A 225 9.56 -5.58 6.66
CA PRO A 225 8.73 -4.57 7.31
C PRO A 225 9.42 -3.19 7.45
N ALA A 226 10.74 -3.16 7.53
CA ALA A 226 11.51 -1.91 7.56
C ALA A 226 11.35 -1.06 6.29
N HIS A 227 10.94 -1.64 5.16
CA HIS A 227 10.71 -0.90 3.92
C HIS A 227 9.36 -0.15 3.89
N ALA A 228 8.51 -0.36 4.89
CA ALA A 228 7.21 0.35 4.95
C ALA A 228 7.37 1.88 5.06
N SER A 229 8.49 2.38 5.61
CA SER A 229 8.79 3.81 5.63
C SER A 229 8.91 4.44 4.24
N LEU A 230 9.20 3.64 3.19
CA LEU A 230 9.23 4.11 1.81
C LEU A 230 7.87 4.63 1.33
N LEU A 231 6.77 4.19 1.93
CA LEU A 231 5.44 4.72 1.67
C LEU A 231 5.36 6.21 2.07
N HIS A 232 5.86 6.56 3.25
CA HIS A 232 5.94 7.97 3.67
C HIS A 232 6.95 8.76 2.85
N ASP A 233 8.08 8.15 2.50
CA ASP A 233 9.10 8.80 1.66
C ASP A 233 8.53 9.16 0.28
N MET A 234 7.60 8.37 -0.27
CA MET A 234 6.93 8.69 -1.52
C MET A 234 5.71 9.63 -1.38
N GLY A 235 5.30 9.93 -0.15
CA GLY A 235 4.16 10.81 0.15
C GLY A 235 2.82 10.09 0.22
N ALA A 236 2.78 8.77 0.42
CA ALA A 236 1.52 8.04 0.51
C ALA A 236 0.79 8.35 1.82
N ASP A 237 -0.52 8.59 1.71
CA ASP A 237 -1.45 8.81 2.81
C ASP A 237 -2.34 7.58 3.05
N LEU A 238 -2.52 6.75 2.02
CA LEU A 238 -3.40 5.59 2.04
C LEU A 238 -2.91 4.52 1.06
N VAL A 239 -3.00 3.25 1.45
CA VAL A 239 -2.69 2.13 0.55
C VAL A 239 -3.89 1.22 0.33
N SER A 240 -4.02 0.71 -0.91
CA SER A 240 -4.88 -0.43 -1.22
C SER A 240 -4.17 -1.73 -0.85
N LEU A 241 -4.86 -2.63 -0.16
CA LEU A 241 -4.41 -3.99 0.14
C LEU A 241 -5.30 -5.06 -0.50
N ALA A 242 -6.40 -4.67 -1.15
CA ALA A 242 -7.28 -5.61 -1.81
C ALA A 242 -6.71 -6.07 -3.15
N ASN A 243 -5.75 -6.99 -3.13
CA ASN A 243 -5.15 -7.57 -4.32
C ASN A 243 -4.84 -9.05 -4.12
N ASN A 244 -4.45 -9.73 -5.20
CA ASN A 244 -4.14 -11.17 -5.19
C ASN A 244 -2.81 -11.50 -4.52
N HIS A 245 -1.98 -10.51 -4.14
CA HIS A 245 -0.70 -10.69 -3.46
C HIS A 245 -0.72 -10.41 -1.96
N ALA A 246 -1.86 -9.99 -1.40
CA ALA A 246 -1.99 -9.65 0.02
C ALA A 246 -1.81 -10.86 0.99
N TYR A 247 -1.82 -12.10 0.47
CA TYR A 247 -1.75 -13.33 1.26
C TYR A 247 -0.63 -14.29 0.80
N ASP A 248 0.38 -13.78 0.13
CA ASP A 248 1.39 -14.56 -0.60
C ASP A 248 2.21 -15.52 0.26
N TYR A 249 2.39 -15.21 1.53
CA TYR A 249 3.08 -16.07 2.50
C TYR A 249 2.15 -16.58 3.61
N GLY A 250 0.86 -16.71 3.28
CA GLY A 250 -0.18 -17.22 4.17
C GLY A 250 -0.73 -16.15 5.11
N GLU A 251 -1.60 -16.57 6.04
CA GLU A 251 -2.31 -15.69 6.97
C GLU A 251 -1.38 -14.76 7.74
N VAL A 252 -0.24 -15.32 8.21
CA VAL A 252 0.75 -14.56 8.96
C VAL A 252 1.32 -13.39 8.15
N SER A 253 1.42 -13.51 6.84
CA SER A 253 1.95 -12.43 6.02
C SER A 253 0.99 -11.26 5.89
N LEU A 254 -0.31 -11.52 5.79
CA LEU A 254 -1.32 -10.47 5.81
C LEU A 254 -1.36 -9.79 7.19
N THR A 255 -1.43 -10.57 8.28
CA THR A 255 -1.48 -9.98 9.63
C THR A 255 -0.23 -9.17 9.97
N ASP A 256 0.97 -9.63 9.56
CA ASP A 256 2.21 -8.85 9.67
C ASP A 256 2.14 -7.54 8.88
N THR A 257 1.52 -7.57 7.71
CA THR A 257 1.33 -6.36 6.87
C THR A 257 0.43 -5.36 7.59
N LEU A 258 -0.72 -5.81 8.12
CA LEU A 258 -1.62 -4.94 8.89
C LEU A 258 -0.92 -4.34 10.11
N ASP A 259 -0.17 -5.16 10.89
CA ASP A 259 0.60 -4.70 12.04
C ASP A 259 1.69 -3.67 11.63
N THR A 260 2.38 -3.94 10.52
CA THR A 260 3.44 -3.07 10.00
C THR A 260 2.88 -1.70 9.61
N LEU A 261 1.81 -1.65 8.81
CA LEU A 261 1.17 -0.40 8.39
C LEU A 261 0.62 0.37 9.58
N GLN A 262 -0.04 -0.33 10.52
CA GLN A 262 -0.52 0.29 11.76
C GLN A 262 0.64 0.88 12.58
N SER A 263 1.79 0.20 12.67
CA SER A 263 2.95 0.65 13.45
C SER A 263 3.58 1.94 12.93
N ILE A 264 3.44 2.22 11.63
CA ILE A 264 3.91 3.45 11.00
C ILE A 264 2.78 4.49 10.80
N GLY A 265 1.56 4.19 11.27
CA GLY A 265 0.41 5.08 11.11
C GLY A 265 -0.09 5.21 9.67
N MET A 266 0.16 4.22 8.79
CA MET A 266 -0.30 4.22 7.41
C MET A 266 -1.72 3.63 7.32
N PRO A 267 -2.73 4.41 6.93
CA PRO A 267 -4.07 3.92 6.64
C PRO A 267 -4.08 2.93 5.48
N TYR A 268 -4.99 1.97 5.54
CA TYR A 268 -5.16 0.98 4.47
C TYR A 268 -6.63 0.63 4.28
N ALA A 269 -7.00 0.28 3.05
CA ALA A 269 -8.34 -0.17 2.69
C ALA A 269 -8.31 -1.55 2.01
N GLY A 270 -9.40 -2.31 2.13
CA GLY A 270 -9.61 -3.53 1.36
C GLY A 270 -9.04 -4.81 1.93
N ALA A 271 -8.48 -4.78 3.15
CA ALA A 271 -8.06 -5.97 3.89
C ALA A 271 -8.29 -5.78 5.39
N GLY A 272 -8.37 -6.87 6.13
CA GLY A 272 -8.58 -6.80 7.57
C GLY A 272 -8.38 -8.13 8.27
N ARG A 273 -8.46 -8.11 9.61
CA ARG A 273 -8.36 -9.30 10.47
C ARG A 273 -9.65 -10.14 10.43
N ASN A 274 -10.71 -9.54 9.92
CA ASN A 274 -12.01 -10.14 9.69
C ASN A 274 -12.74 -9.37 8.58
N LEU A 275 -13.91 -9.86 8.19
CA LEU A 275 -14.70 -9.25 7.11
C LEU A 275 -15.11 -7.81 7.42
N ALA A 276 -15.52 -7.52 8.67
CA ALA A 276 -15.93 -6.17 9.05
C ALA A 276 -14.81 -5.14 8.91
N GLU A 277 -13.56 -5.52 9.19
CA GLU A 277 -12.40 -4.66 8.93
C GLU A 277 -12.11 -4.55 7.43
N ALA A 278 -12.16 -5.66 6.68
CA ALA A 278 -11.79 -5.68 5.28
C ALA A 278 -12.73 -4.85 4.39
N VAL A 279 -14.02 -4.79 4.71
CA VAL A 279 -15.02 -4.01 3.95
C VAL A 279 -15.13 -2.56 4.40
N ARG A 280 -14.54 -2.20 5.55
CA ARG A 280 -14.68 -0.88 6.15
C ARG A 280 -13.98 0.19 5.32
N PRO A 281 -14.68 1.27 4.92
CA PRO A 281 -14.04 2.40 4.25
C PRO A 281 -13.01 3.09 5.15
N VAL A 282 -12.04 3.74 4.51
CA VAL A 282 -11.23 4.80 5.12
C VAL A 282 -11.87 6.13 4.77
N TYR A 283 -12.08 6.99 5.75
CA TYR A 283 -12.60 8.33 5.52
C TYR A 283 -11.54 9.38 5.78
N TYR A 284 -11.50 10.39 4.93
CA TYR A 284 -10.77 11.62 5.17
C TYR A 284 -11.73 12.79 5.26
N ILE A 285 -11.53 13.65 6.27
CA ILE A 285 -12.18 14.95 6.34
C ILE A 285 -11.14 16.00 5.96
N ALA A 286 -11.44 16.73 4.89
CA ALA A 286 -10.62 17.78 4.31
C ALA A 286 -11.47 19.06 4.26
N GLY A 287 -11.28 19.96 5.24
CA GLY A 287 -12.21 21.07 5.43
C GLY A 287 -13.64 20.60 5.68
N ASP A 288 -14.60 21.06 4.89
CA ASP A 288 -16.00 20.66 4.99
C ASP A 288 -16.36 19.46 4.05
N LEU A 289 -15.36 18.80 3.48
CA LEU A 289 -15.54 17.66 2.58
C LEU A 289 -15.12 16.35 3.27
N LYS A 290 -16.01 15.37 3.32
CA LYS A 290 -15.74 14.02 3.79
C LYS A 290 -15.68 13.05 2.61
N ILE A 291 -14.51 12.43 2.42
CA ILE A 291 -14.19 11.55 1.30
C ILE A 291 -14.07 10.12 1.82
N ALA A 292 -14.78 9.18 1.20
CA ALA A 292 -14.69 7.75 1.48
C ALA A 292 -13.80 7.05 0.46
N PHE A 293 -12.91 6.18 0.94
CA PHE A 293 -12.09 5.30 0.12
C PHE A 293 -12.42 3.85 0.42
N LEU A 294 -12.84 3.12 -0.60
CA LEU A 294 -13.05 1.68 -0.55
C LEU A 294 -12.02 1.01 -1.46
N SER A 295 -11.54 -0.17 -1.07
CA SER A 295 -10.73 -0.99 -1.94
C SER A 295 -11.26 -2.42 -1.96
N ALA A 296 -11.31 -3.04 -3.15
CA ALA A 296 -11.78 -4.40 -3.33
C ALA A 296 -11.00 -5.10 -4.46
N THR A 297 -10.97 -6.44 -4.45
CA THR A 297 -10.38 -7.22 -5.55
C THR A 297 -11.38 -8.18 -6.17
N GLN A 298 -11.42 -8.17 -7.51
CA GLN A 298 -12.18 -9.15 -8.29
C GLN A 298 -11.32 -10.38 -8.63
N ILE A 299 -9.99 -10.27 -8.47
CA ILE A 299 -9.05 -11.33 -8.81
C ILE A 299 -9.20 -12.48 -7.83
N GLU A 300 -9.70 -13.60 -8.35
CA GLU A 300 -10.02 -14.79 -7.60
C GLU A 300 -9.86 -16.03 -8.49
N ARG A 301 -8.99 -16.94 -8.09
CA ARG A 301 -8.86 -18.24 -8.75
C ARG A 301 -9.83 -19.22 -8.11
N VAL A 302 -10.78 -19.71 -8.88
CA VAL A 302 -11.87 -20.58 -8.39
C VAL A 302 -11.34 -21.94 -7.98
N ASP A 303 -10.44 -22.53 -8.78
CA ASP A 303 -9.96 -23.91 -8.60
C ASP A 303 -8.88 -24.04 -7.52
N ASN A 304 -8.10 -22.98 -7.30
CA ASN A 304 -7.07 -22.91 -6.26
C ASN A 304 -6.94 -21.47 -5.80
N PRO A 305 -7.85 -21.01 -4.92
CA PRO A 305 -7.89 -19.61 -4.51
C PRO A 305 -6.60 -19.21 -3.80
N ASP A 306 -5.79 -18.41 -4.47
CA ASP A 306 -4.59 -17.77 -3.93
C ASP A 306 -4.92 -16.41 -3.29
N THR A 307 -6.05 -15.80 -3.67
CA THR A 307 -6.60 -14.61 -3.03
C THR A 307 -7.55 -15.05 -1.93
N LYS A 308 -7.16 -14.81 -0.68
CA LYS A 308 -7.97 -15.17 0.50
C LYS A 308 -8.89 -14.03 0.89
N GLY A 309 -10.21 -14.22 0.74
CA GLY A 309 -11.21 -13.31 1.25
C GLY A 309 -11.29 -13.36 2.77
N ALA A 310 -11.50 -12.21 3.38
CA ALA A 310 -11.84 -12.13 4.80
C ALA A 310 -13.17 -12.85 5.08
N THR A 311 -13.28 -13.43 6.28
CA THR A 311 -14.53 -13.98 6.82
C THR A 311 -14.85 -13.30 8.14
N GLU A 312 -15.97 -13.65 8.77
CA GLU A 312 -16.31 -13.11 10.10
C GLU A 312 -15.20 -13.38 11.14
N THR A 313 -14.45 -14.46 10.98
CA THR A 313 -13.49 -14.95 11.99
C THR A 313 -12.07 -15.14 11.47
N SER A 314 -11.79 -14.83 10.21
CA SER A 314 -10.45 -14.97 9.64
C SER A 314 -10.04 -13.77 8.81
N PRO A 315 -8.72 -13.41 8.84
CA PRO A 315 -8.18 -12.32 8.06
C PRO A 315 -8.20 -12.62 6.56
N GLY A 316 -8.28 -11.56 5.78
CA GLY A 316 -8.30 -11.63 4.33
C GLY A 316 -8.54 -10.29 3.67
N VAL A 317 -8.71 -10.31 2.37
CA VAL A 317 -9.04 -9.13 1.55
C VAL A 317 -10.54 -9.01 1.31
N PHE A 318 -10.97 -7.81 0.94
CA PHE A 318 -12.34 -7.59 0.44
C PHE A 318 -12.44 -8.08 -1.01
N ARG A 319 -13.02 -9.26 -1.19
CA ARG A 319 -13.25 -9.83 -2.52
C ARG A 319 -14.57 -9.34 -3.11
N CYS A 320 -14.58 -9.04 -4.40
CA CYS A 320 -15.74 -8.57 -5.12
C CYS A 320 -16.00 -9.28 -6.45
N ARG A 321 -15.61 -10.56 -6.59
CA ARG A 321 -16.04 -11.37 -7.75
C ARG A 321 -17.56 -11.43 -7.80
N ASP A 322 -18.20 -11.68 -6.68
CA ASP A 322 -19.60 -11.31 -6.41
C ASP A 322 -19.59 -9.88 -5.88
N VAL A 323 -20.12 -8.95 -6.67
CA VAL A 323 -19.99 -7.53 -6.41
C VAL A 323 -21.02 -6.99 -5.41
N ASP A 324 -22.05 -7.76 -5.04
CA ASP A 324 -23.21 -7.26 -4.27
C ASP A 324 -22.82 -6.64 -2.93
N MET A 325 -21.86 -7.25 -2.21
CA MET A 325 -21.35 -6.68 -0.96
C MET A 325 -20.61 -5.36 -1.18
N LEU A 326 -19.84 -5.24 -2.27
CA LEU A 326 -19.18 -3.98 -2.62
C LEU A 326 -20.20 -2.90 -2.94
N LEU A 327 -21.26 -3.21 -3.69
CA LEU A 327 -22.34 -2.26 -3.99
C LEU A 327 -23.03 -1.76 -2.73
N GLN A 328 -23.29 -2.66 -1.78
CA GLN A 328 -23.84 -2.27 -0.47
C GLN A 328 -22.88 -1.33 0.26
N SER A 329 -21.58 -1.69 0.35
CA SER A 329 -20.57 -0.86 1.04
C SER A 329 -20.40 0.51 0.38
N VAL A 330 -20.47 0.59 -0.96
CA VAL A 330 -20.43 1.86 -1.72
C VAL A 330 -21.66 2.71 -1.39
N SER A 331 -22.86 2.11 -1.38
CA SER A 331 -24.11 2.84 -1.07
C SER A 331 -24.11 3.35 0.38
N GLU A 332 -23.60 2.56 1.32
CA GLU A 332 -23.44 2.97 2.73
C GLU A 332 -22.39 4.10 2.87
N ALA A 333 -21.27 4.00 2.16
CA ALA A 333 -20.24 5.04 2.13
C ALA A 333 -20.81 6.35 1.55
N LYS A 334 -21.56 6.28 0.44
CA LYS A 334 -22.20 7.46 -0.18
C LYS A 334 -23.22 8.13 0.73
N ALA A 335 -23.94 7.37 1.53
CA ALA A 335 -24.87 7.93 2.52
C ALA A 335 -24.15 8.64 3.69
N ASN A 336 -22.86 8.38 3.89
CA ASN A 336 -22.05 8.86 5.03
C ASN A 336 -20.88 9.76 4.63
N SER A 337 -20.74 10.13 3.35
CA SER A 337 -19.67 11.02 2.84
C SER A 337 -20.15 11.83 1.64
N ASP A 338 -19.38 12.84 1.28
CA ASP A 338 -19.68 13.71 0.15
C ASP A 338 -19.18 13.12 -1.17
N PHE A 339 -18.02 12.45 -1.13
CA PHE A 339 -17.37 11.85 -2.30
C PHE A 339 -16.90 10.43 -1.99
N VAL A 340 -17.10 9.51 -2.92
CA VAL A 340 -16.76 8.08 -2.78
C VAL A 340 -15.80 7.65 -3.86
N VAL A 341 -14.62 7.19 -3.46
CA VAL A 341 -13.59 6.60 -4.33
C VAL A 341 -13.61 5.09 -4.14
N VAL A 342 -13.68 4.34 -5.24
CA VAL A 342 -13.50 2.89 -5.26
C VAL A 342 -12.20 2.56 -5.98
N TYR A 343 -11.22 2.03 -5.25
CA TYR A 343 -9.97 1.49 -5.80
C TYR A 343 -10.13 -0.02 -5.99
N ILE A 344 -10.11 -0.51 -7.22
CA ILE A 344 -10.48 -1.89 -7.52
C ILE A 344 -9.38 -2.63 -8.31
N HIS A 345 -8.97 -3.78 -7.81
CA HIS A 345 -7.97 -4.68 -8.41
C HIS A 345 -8.70 -5.74 -9.24
N TRP A 346 -8.71 -5.57 -10.58
CA TRP A 346 -9.54 -6.34 -11.50
C TRP A 346 -8.92 -6.48 -12.89
N GLY A 347 -9.61 -7.22 -13.77
CA GLY A 347 -9.24 -7.34 -15.17
C GLY A 347 -8.31 -8.50 -15.44
N THR A 348 -7.74 -8.53 -16.63
CA THR A 348 -6.83 -9.59 -17.11
C THR A 348 -5.43 -9.02 -17.33
N GLU A 349 -4.41 -9.70 -16.81
CA GLU A 349 -3.00 -9.30 -16.96
C GLU A 349 -2.57 -9.14 -18.40
N SER A 350 -1.71 -8.15 -18.67
CA SER A 350 -1.01 -7.91 -19.92
C SER A 350 -1.90 -7.68 -21.14
N THR A 351 -3.14 -7.22 -20.94
CA THR A 351 -4.05 -6.83 -22.04
C THR A 351 -4.62 -5.44 -21.80
N THR A 352 -4.79 -4.69 -22.89
CA THR A 352 -5.50 -3.39 -22.88
C THR A 352 -7.02 -3.54 -23.04
N GLU A 353 -7.49 -4.75 -23.35
CA GLU A 353 -8.90 -5.06 -23.51
C GLU A 353 -9.56 -5.27 -22.15
N LEU A 354 -10.70 -4.62 -21.95
CA LEU A 354 -11.50 -4.81 -20.75
C LEU A 354 -12.11 -6.20 -20.71
N ASP A 355 -12.03 -6.86 -19.57
CA ASP A 355 -12.66 -8.16 -19.38
C ASP A 355 -14.15 -8.04 -19.00
N TRP A 356 -14.78 -9.18 -18.70
CA TRP A 356 -16.19 -9.22 -18.34
C TRP A 356 -16.49 -8.47 -17.03
N ALA A 357 -15.59 -8.60 -16.02
CA ALA A 357 -15.82 -8.02 -14.71
C ALA A 357 -15.78 -6.48 -14.80
N GLN A 358 -14.79 -5.93 -15.48
CA GLN A 358 -14.68 -4.50 -15.71
C GLN A 358 -15.92 -3.94 -16.41
N LYS A 359 -16.38 -4.62 -17.47
CA LYS A 359 -17.56 -4.19 -18.24
C LYS A 359 -18.87 -4.27 -17.47
N GLU A 360 -19.04 -5.29 -16.63
CA GLU A 360 -20.28 -5.53 -15.89
C GLU A 360 -20.32 -4.82 -14.53
N GLN A 361 -19.18 -4.76 -13.83
CA GLN A 361 -19.15 -4.25 -12.46
C GLN A 361 -19.01 -2.72 -12.42
N ALA A 362 -18.24 -2.10 -13.34
CA ALA A 362 -18.08 -0.64 -13.32
C ALA A 362 -19.42 0.14 -13.34
N PRO A 363 -20.37 -0.18 -14.24
CA PRO A 363 -21.67 0.49 -14.24
C PRO A 363 -22.48 0.28 -12.95
N ARG A 364 -22.37 -0.90 -12.33
CA ARG A 364 -23.07 -1.20 -11.07
C ARG A 364 -22.45 -0.43 -9.90
N ILE A 365 -21.10 -0.36 -9.83
CA ILE A 365 -20.36 0.38 -8.80
C ILE A 365 -20.68 1.89 -8.90
N ALA A 366 -20.65 2.47 -10.10
CA ALA A 366 -21.05 3.86 -10.33
C ALA A 366 -22.50 4.10 -9.91
N SER A 367 -23.44 3.21 -10.29
CA SER A 367 -24.86 3.32 -9.92
C SER A 367 -25.11 3.16 -8.41
N ALA A 368 -24.21 2.48 -7.69
CA ALA A 368 -24.28 2.36 -6.23
C ALA A 368 -23.84 3.64 -5.51
N GLY A 369 -23.23 4.60 -6.21
CA GLY A 369 -22.85 5.91 -5.67
C GLY A 369 -21.34 6.17 -5.63
N ALA A 370 -20.53 5.39 -6.33
CA ALA A 370 -19.13 5.75 -6.52
C ALA A 370 -19.00 7.01 -7.40
N ASP A 371 -18.24 7.98 -6.93
CA ASP A 371 -17.97 9.24 -7.66
C ASP A 371 -16.67 9.15 -8.49
N LEU A 372 -15.78 8.19 -8.17
CA LEU A 372 -14.54 7.92 -8.89
C LEU A 372 -14.18 6.44 -8.76
N ILE A 373 -13.81 5.79 -9.88
CA ILE A 373 -13.34 4.40 -9.89
C ILE A 373 -11.91 4.36 -10.46
N ILE A 374 -10.98 3.82 -9.65
CA ILE A 374 -9.57 3.63 -9.99
C ILE A 374 -9.29 2.13 -10.06
N GLY A 375 -8.83 1.66 -11.19
CA GLY A 375 -8.51 0.25 -11.41
C GLY A 375 -7.03 -0.03 -11.56
N ASP A 376 -6.61 -1.25 -11.20
CA ASP A 376 -5.28 -1.81 -11.41
C ASP A 376 -5.33 -3.34 -11.61
N HIS A 377 -4.21 -4.06 -11.56
CA HIS A 377 -4.00 -5.49 -11.83
C HIS A 377 -3.55 -5.82 -13.25
N PRO A 378 -4.08 -5.25 -14.36
CA PRO A 378 -3.61 -5.63 -15.69
C PRO A 378 -2.11 -5.39 -15.93
N HIS A 379 -1.44 -4.66 -15.05
CA HIS A 379 -0.01 -4.29 -15.14
C HIS A 379 0.34 -3.49 -16.41
N VAL A 380 -0.66 -3.04 -17.15
CA VAL A 380 -0.58 -2.15 -18.31
C VAL A 380 -1.70 -1.11 -18.22
N LEU A 381 -1.51 0.02 -18.89
CA LEU A 381 -2.55 1.04 -18.97
C LEU A 381 -3.79 0.49 -19.70
N GLN A 382 -4.96 0.77 -19.16
CA GLN A 382 -6.24 0.59 -19.83
C GLN A 382 -6.99 1.91 -19.91
N GLY A 383 -8.05 1.95 -20.73
CA GLY A 383 -8.75 3.17 -21.06
C GLY A 383 -9.43 3.88 -19.90
N ILE A 384 -9.86 5.11 -20.18
CA ILE A 384 -10.70 5.94 -19.33
C ILE A 384 -12.10 6.01 -19.95
N ASP A 385 -13.13 5.95 -19.12
CA ASP A 385 -14.54 6.13 -19.51
C ASP A 385 -15.25 7.00 -18.47
N TYR A 386 -16.43 7.52 -18.83
CA TYR A 386 -17.40 8.06 -17.89
C TYR A 386 -18.67 7.20 -17.88
N ILE A 387 -19.11 6.84 -16.69
CA ILE A 387 -20.36 6.13 -16.46
C ILE A 387 -21.31 7.11 -15.76
N GLY A 388 -22.17 7.78 -16.55
CA GLY A 388 -22.81 8.99 -16.07
C GLY A 388 -21.77 10.05 -15.74
N ASN A 389 -21.77 10.55 -14.51
CA ASN A 389 -20.80 11.54 -14.04
C ASN A 389 -19.57 10.89 -13.35
N THR A 390 -19.49 9.57 -13.23
CA THR A 390 -18.43 8.85 -12.57
C THR A 390 -17.31 8.55 -13.56
N PRO A 391 -16.11 9.17 -13.46
CA PRO A 391 -14.94 8.77 -14.23
C PRO A 391 -14.43 7.41 -13.73
N VAL A 392 -13.99 6.61 -14.69
CA VAL A 392 -13.37 5.31 -14.46
C VAL A 392 -12.07 5.25 -15.24
N ILE A 393 -10.95 5.02 -14.57
CA ILE A 393 -9.74 4.53 -15.22
C ILE A 393 -9.61 3.05 -14.92
N TYR A 394 -9.60 2.21 -15.97
CA TYR A 394 -9.68 0.76 -15.80
C TYR A 394 -8.37 0.13 -15.33
N SER A 395 -7.22 0.70 -15.64
CA SER A 395 -5.93 0.29 -15.08
C SER A 395 -4.87 1.37 -15.18
N LEU A 396 -4.19 1.62 -14.05
CA LEU A 396 -3.05 2.52 -13.94
C LEU A 396 -1.72 1.86 -14.38
N GLY A 397 -1.69 0.52 -14.49
CA GLY A 397 -0.48 -0.24 -14.76
C GLY A 397 0.52 -0.26 -13.60
N ASN A 398 1.68 -0.86 -13.84
CA ASN A 398 2.78 -0.90 -12.85
C ASN A 398 3.38 0.48 -12.65
N PHE A 399 3.41 0.98 -11.41
CA PHE A 399 4.02 2.28 -11.13
C PHE A 399 5.50 2.14 -10.74
N LEU A 400 5.82 1.34 -9.72
CA LEU A 400 7.20 1.04 -9.29
C LEU A 400 7.29 -0.44 -8.91
N PHE A 401 7.35 -1.34 -9.90
CA PHE A 401 7.09 -2.75 -9.70
C PHE A 401 8.21 -3.67 -10.20
N ASN A 402 8.71 -3.45 -11.40
CA ASN A 402 9.71 -4.31 -12.02
C ASN A 402 10.68 -3.54 -12.93
N SER A 403 11.56 -4.28 -13.64
CA SER A 403 12.57 -3.70 -14.54
C SER A 403 12.08 -3.53 -16.00
N LYS A 404 10.86 -3.94 -16.32
CA LYS A 404 10.32 -3.82 -17.68
C LYS A 404 10.17 -2.35 -18.06
N THR A 405 10.28 -2.09 -19.36
CA THR A 405 9.94 -0.77 -19.91
C THR A 405 8.46 -0.77 -20.26
N GLN A 406 7.66 -0.01 -19.51
CA GLN A 406 6.20 0.05 -19.64
C GLN A 406 5.72 1.47 -19.35
N ASP A 407 4.75 1.94 -20.14
CA ASP A 407 4.03 3.16 -19.83
C ASP A 407 3.16 2.93 -18.57
N THR A 408 3.08 3.93 -17.73
CA THR A 408 2.27 4.01 -16.52
C THR A 408 1.79 5.44 -16.33
N CYS A 409 1.14 5.73 -15.20
CA CYS A 409 0.65 7.08 -14.94
C CYS A 409 0.52 7.36 -13.44
N LEU A 410 0.37 8.66 -13.14
CA LEU A 410 -0.44 9.11 -12.02
C LEU A 410 -1.79 9.60 -12.57
N VAL A 411 -2.80 9.52 -11.74
CA VAL A 411 -4.09 10.19 -11.97
C VAL A 411 -4.27 11.22 -10.88
N ARG A 412 -4.67 12.44 -11.25
CA ARG A 412 -5.02 13.50 -10.32
C ARG A 412 -6.47 13.91 -10.51
N ALA A 413 -7.22 13.91 -9.41
CA ALA A 413 -8.58 14.42 -9.31
C ALA A 413 -8.59 15.64 -8.39
N ILE A 414 -9.16 16.74 -8.79
CA ILE A 414 -9.38 17.92 -7.95
C ILE A 414 -10.86 17.98 -7.65
N LEU A 415 -11.19 18.03 -6.37
CA LEU A 415 -12.54 18.20 -5.88
C LEU A 415 -12.79 19.66 -5.50
N ASP A 416 -13.97 20.14 -5.75
CA ASP A 416 -14.45 21.41 -5.21
C ASP A 416 -14.93 21.18 -3.77
N GLU A 417 -14.36 21.89 -2.82
CA GLU A 417 -14.61 21.67 -1.39
C GLU A 417 -16.06 22.00 -1.00
N GLU A 418 -16.67 23.04 -1.60
CA GLU A 418 -18.01 23.47 -1.25
C GLU A 418 -19.08 22.51 -1.77
N SER A 419 -18.98 22.11 -3.04
CA SER A 419 -19.99 21.25 -3.69
C SER A 419 -19.72 19.77 -3.54
N GLY A 420 -18.50 19.35 -3.17
CA GLY A 420 -18.06 17.95 -3.18
C GLY A 420 -17.99 17.34 -4.59
N SER A 421 -18.00 18.17 -5.64
CA SER A 421 -18.00 17.68 -7.02
C SER A 421 -16.59 17.60 -7.59
N LEU A 422 -16.40 16.72 -8.59
CA LEU A 422 -15.16 16.62 -9.34
C LEU A 422 -14.99 17.86 -10.24
N LYS A 423 -13.98 18.68 -9.99
CA LYS A 423 -13.63 19.88 -10.74
C LYS A 423 -12.73 19.58 -11.93
N SER A 424 -11.76 18.68 -11.76
CA SER A 424 -10.88 18.24 -12.84
C SER A 424 -10.38 16.82 -12.63
N PHE A 425 -10.14 16.12 -13.74
CA PHE A 425 -9.56 14.78 -13.78
C PHE A 425 -8.43 14.76 -14.80
N GLN A 426 -7.21 14.43 -14.37
CA GLN A 426 -6.02 14.50 -15.19
C GLN A 426 -5.25 13.19 -15.19
N PHE A 427 -4.93 12.67 -16.37
CA PHE A 427 -3.99 11.60 -16.61
C PHE A 427 -2.58 12.17 -16.79
N ILE A 428 -1.65 11.81 -15.93
CA ILE A 428 -0.25 12.26 -15.94
C ILE A 428 0.63 11.09 -16.37
N PRO A 429 1.07 11.05 -17.66
CA PRO A 429 1.80 9.92 -18.20
C PRO A 429 3.21 9.80 -17.63
N ALA A 430 3.62 8.57 -17.36
CA ALA A 430 4.92 8.22 -16.80
C ALA A 430 5.48 6.94 -17.46
N LEU A 431 6.77 6.69 -17.27
CA LEU A 431 7.49 5.52 -17.72
C LEU A 431 8.09 4.77 -16.55
N GLN A 432 7.70 3.51 -16.36
CA GLN A 432 8.49 2.56 -15.59
C GLN A 432 9.58 1.94 -16.48
N LYS A 433 10.83 2.03 -16.09
CA LYS A 433 11.96 1.41 -16.80
C LYS A 433 13.12 1.14 -15.85
N ASP A 434 13.67 -0.07 -15.92
CA ASP A 434 14.83 -0.47 -15.08
C ASP A 434 14.62 -0.21 -13.58
N CYS A 435 13.43 -0.50 -13.05
CA CYS A 435 13.06 -0.25 -11.66
C CYS A 435 13.14 1.25 -11.27
N ARG A 436 12.77 2.12 -12.18
CA ARG A 436 12.62 3.56 -11.97
C ARG A 436 11.41 4.06 -12.73
N THR A 437 10.68 4.99 -12.10
CA THR A 437 9.54 5.65 -12.72
C THR A 437 9.85 7.13 -12.94
N THR A 438 9.61 7.60 -14.15
CA THR A 438 9.91 8.97 -14.58
C THR A 438 8.70 9.56 -15.30
N ILE A 439 8.46 10.86 -15.11
CA ILE A 439 7.40 11.55 -15.84
C ILE A 439 7.73 11.60 -17.34
N HIS A 440 6.72 11.48 -18.17
CA HIS A 440 6.86 11.72 -19.60
C HIS A 440 6.67 13.20 -19.94
N GLU A 441 7.57 13.72 -20.76
CA GLU A 441 7.53 15.09 -21.28
C GLU A 441 7.60 15.11 -22.81
N GLY A 442 7.26 16.23 -23.41
CA GLY A 442 7.40 16.48 -24.85
C GLY A 442 6.77 15.40 -25.73
N THR A 443 7.55 14.85 -26.66
CA THR A 443 7.07 13.85 -27.66
C THR A 443 6.57 12.56 -27.01
N GLU A 444 7.21 12.09 -25.94
CA GLU A 444 6.78 10.87 -25.26
C GLU A 444 5.48 11.06 -24.47
N LYS A 445 5.29 12.24 -23.84
CA LYS A 445 4.00 12.62 -23.24
C LYS A 445 2.90 12.56 -24.30
N ALA A 446 3.11 13.22 -25.47
CA ALA A 446 2.14 13.23 -26.55
C ALA A 446 1.84 11.83 -27.11
N ARG A 447 2.86 10.94 -27.19
CA ARG A 447 2.69 9.55 -27.62
C ARG A 447 1.78 8.78 -26.65
N VAL A 448 2.03 8.87 -25.35
CA VAL A 448 1.26 8.13 -24.33
C VAL A 448 -0.17 8.69 -24.22
N ILE A 449 -0.36 10.01 -24.28
CA ILE A 449 -1.69 10.62 -24.36
C ILE A 449 -2.44 10.15 -25.61
N GLY A 450 -1.77 10.09 -26.76
CA GLY A 450 -2.33 9.54 -28.01
C GLY A 450 -2.74 8.07 -27.85
N HIS A 451 -1.94 7.26 -27.15
CA HIS A 451 -2.29 5.88 -26.81
C HIS A 451 -3.53 5.82 -25.91
N MET A 452 -3.57 6.62 -24.83
CA MET A 452 -4.72 6.66 -23.92
C MET A 452 -6.01 7.12 -24.64
N ARG A 453 -5.93 8.09 -25.56
CA ARG A 453 -7.06 8.46 -26.42
C ARG A 453 -7.58 7.28 -27.25
N SER A 454 -6.68 6.44 -27.77
CA SER A 454 -7.08 5.25 -28.53
C SER A 454 -7.77 4.18 -27.69
N LEU A 455 -7.40 4.08 -26.41
CA LEU A 455 -8.02 3.19 -25.43
C LEU A 455 -9.32 3.78 -24.83
N SER A 456 -9.58 5.06 -25.02
CA SER A 456 -10.65 5.84 -24.37
C SER A 456 -11.56 6.52 -25.39
N PRO A 457 -12.22 5.77 -26.30
CA PRO A 457 -12.90 6.35 -27.46
C PRO A 457 -14.15 7.20 -27.12
N LYS A 458 -14.63 7.14 -25.87
CA LYS A 458 -15.83 7.87 -25.44
C LYS A 458 -15.53 9.17 -24.72
N VAL A 459 -14.26 9.44 -24.37
CA VAL A 459 -13.85 10.64 -23.66
C VAL A 459 -12.83 11.44 -24.46
N GLN A 460 -12.74 12.72 -24.16
CA GLN A 460 -11.73 13.61 -24.74
C GLN A 460 -10.63 13.81 -23.71
N ILE A 461 -9.38 13.62 -24.14
CA ILE A 461 -8.18 13.87 -23.32
C ILE A 461 -7.38 14.94 -24.06
N ASP A 462 -7.09 16.06 -23.43
CA ASP A 462 -6.32 17.15 -24.04
C ASP A 462 -4.80 16.85 -24.10
N GLU A 463 -4.00 17.79 -24.55
CA GLU A 463 -2.54 17.63 -24.68
C GLU A 463 -1.82 17.63 -23.32
N GLU A 464 -2.47 18.18 -22.28
CA GLU A 464 -1.97 18.18 -20.90
C GLU A 464 -2.45 16.97 -20.09
N GLY A 465 -3.32 16.12 -20.68
CA GLY A 465 -3.87 14.92 -20.08
C GLY A 465 -5.15 15.15 -19.28
N TYR A 466 -5.74 16.34 -19.33
CA TYR A 466 -7.05 16.57 -18.74
C TYR A 466 -8.14 15.84 -19.53
N VAL A 467 -8.98 15.16 -18.79
CA VAL A 467 -10.11 14.39 -19.31
C VAL A 467 -11.36 15.26 -19.20
N ALA A 468 -11.98 15.56 -20.35
CA ALA A 468 -13.19 16.38 -20.35
C ALA A 468 -14.33 15.68 -19.60
N VAL A 469 -14.95 16.42 -18.68
CA VAL A 469 -16.18 15.97 -18.02
C VAL A 469 -17.30 16.00 -19.06
N PRO A 470 -18.12 14.95 -19.18
CA PRO A 470 -19.26 14.98 -20.11
C PRO A 470 -20.18 16.17 -19.79
N GLU A 471 -20.57 16.92 -20.82
CA GLU A 471 -21.63 17.91 -20.69
C GLU A 471 -22.96 17.18 -20.46
N ASN A 472 -23.68 17.51 -19.38
CA ASN A 472 -25.00 16.96 -19.02
C ASN A 472 -26.10 17.43 -20.00
#